data_5b5c6eacd2db641a49963460cdd701d8
#
_entry.id   5b5c6eacd2db641a49963460cdd701d8
#
_cell.length_a   1.000
_cell.length_b   1.000
_cell.length_c   1.000
_cell.angle_alpha   90.00
_cell.angle_beta   90.00
_cell.angle_gamma   90.00
#
_symmetry.space_group_name_H-M   'P 1'
#
loop_
_entity.id
_entity.type
_entity.pdbx_description
1 polymer ?
#
loop_
_entity_poly.entity_id
_entity_poly.type
_entity_poly.pdbx_seq_one_letter_code
_entity_poly.pdbx_strand_id
1 'polypeptide(L)'
;HRRTSVALAPIAFSSLVVYSTTAIGAEKNYTAAIEDAFNITMPPAWSQNYPATQIIGNLYDVGGYDLSSFLITSDAGHILINTGLEGSAAMIESNLESLDLRMTDIKILLTTQAHFDHTADLALIKEQTDARLFATQADKSFLEDGGLSDPLIGGFESFRPVTVDGVITDGDVITLGDIRLSVLEHPGHTEGSASYAMT
;
A
#
# COMPACT_ATOMS: atom_id res chain seq x y z
N HIS A 1 7.85 59.16 -57.99
CA HIS A 1 7.63 58.85 -56.58
C HIS A 1 8.00 57.40 -56.29
N ARG A 2 9.17 57.20 -55.72
CA ARG A 2 9.57 55.88 -55.22
C ARG A 2 9.08 55.70 -53.78
N ARG A 3 8.27 54.68 -53.53
CA ARG A 3 7.90 54.27 -52.19
C ARG A 3 8.95 53.26 -51.72
N THR A 4 9.67 53.61 -50.66
CA THR A 4 10.54 52.72 -49.89
C THR A 4 9.71 51.96 -48.88
N SER A 5 9.64 50.66 -49.01
CA SER A 5 9.05 49.74 -47.99
C SER A 5 10.12 49.34 -47.03
N VAL A 6 9.93 49.63 -45.75
CA VAL A 6 10.77 49.17 -44.65
C VAL A 6 10.16 47.84 -44.14
N ALA A 7 10.93 46.79 -44.26
CA ALA A 7 10.56 45.47 -43.69
C ALA A 7 11.00 45.40 -42.24
N LEU A 8 10.06 45.23 -41.32
CA LEU A 8 10.31 44.89 -39.92
C LEU A 8 10.62 43.38 -39.80
N ALA A 9 11.79 43.09 -39.28
CA ALA A 9 12.16 41.69 -38.94
C ALA A 9 11.42 41.25 -37.63
N PRO A 10 11.00 39.97 -37.58
CA PRO A 10 10.34 39.47 -36.35
C PRO A 10 11.38 39.22 -35.24
N ILE A 11 11.07 39.79 -34.06
CA ILE A 11 11.81 39.51 -32.82
C ILE A 11 11.36 38.13 -32.30
N ALA A 12 12.25 37.17 -32.35
CA ALA A 12 12.03 35.85 -31.74
C ALA A 12 12.20 35.96 -30.23
N PHE A 13 11.08 35.86 -29.49
CA PHE A 13 11.12 35.63 -28.05
C PHE A 13 11.49 34.18 -27.79
N SER A 14 12.75 33.92 -27.40
CA SER A 14 13.17 32.64 -26.86
C SER A 14 12.76 32.55 -25.40
N SER A 15 11.63 31.89 -25.10
CA SER A 15 11.24 31.58 -23.74
C SER A 15 12.15 30.48 -23.19
N LEU A 16 13.08 30.88 -22.34
CA LEU A 16 13.90 29.96 -21.54
C LEU A 16 13.00 29.31 -20.49
N VAL A 17 12.55 28.08 -20.73
CA VAL A 17 11.86 27.28 -19.70
C VAL A 17 12.94 26.75 -18.76
N VAL A 18 13.08 27.40 -17.61
CA VAL A 18 13.91 26.90 -16.51
C VAL A 18 13.14 25.77 -15.83
N TYR A 19 13.51 24.53 -16.12
CA TYR A 19 13.06 23.39 -15.32
C TYR A 19 13.77 23.49 -13.97
N SER A 20 13.03 23.88 -12.93
CA SER A 20 13.46 23.71 -11.55
C SER A 20 13.51 22.19 -11.29
N THR A 21 14.70 21.62 -11.26
CA THR A 21 14.91 20.30 -10.67
C THR A 21 14.80 20.48 -9.17
N THR A 22 13.58 20.36 -8.62
CA THR A 22 13.43 20.06 -7.21
C THR A 22 14.21 18.77 -6.98
N ALA A 23 15.23 18.84 -6.13
CA ALA A 23 15.93 17.65 -5.66
C ALA A 23 14.85 16.73 -5.07
N ILE A 24 14.57 15.61 -5.76
CA ILE A 24 13.79 14.52 -5.19
C ILE A 24 14.65 14.05 -4.02
N GLY A 25 14.19 14.30 -2.79
CA GLY A 25 14.84 13.77 -1.59
C GLY A 25 15.02 12.27 -1.80
N ALA A 26 16.16 11.72 -1.37
CA ALA A 26 16.38 10.28 -1.47
C ALA A 26 15.15 9.57 -0.83
N GLU A 27 14.56 8.65 -1.56
CA GLU A 27 13.42 7.86 -1.07
C GLU A 27 13.86 7.14 0.20
N LYS A 28 13.07 7.21 1.26
CA LYS A 28 13.41 6.64 2.55
C LYS A 28 13.37 5.12 2.42
N ASN A 29 14.45 4.46 2.80
CA ASN A 29 14.54 3.00 2.84
C ASN A 29 14.10 2.52 4.23
N TYR A 30 12.86 2.14 4.36
CA TYR A 30 12.26 1.71 5.63
C TYR A 30 12.83 0.37 6.10
N THR A 31 13.07 -0.56 5.19
CA THR A 31 13.70 -1.86 5.52
C THR A 31 15.06 -1.66 6.17
N ALA A 32 15.92 -0.81 5.60
CA ALA A 32 17.23 -0.53 6.19
C ALA A 32 17.12 0.17 7.56
N ALA A 33 16.12 1.04 7.74
CA ALA A 33 15.88 1.70 9.03
C ALA A 33 15.49 0.70 10.13
N ILE A 34 14.68 -0.32 9.79
CA ILE A 34 14.29 -1.39 10.72
C ILE A 34 15.49 -2.27 11.06
N GLU A 35 16.27 -2.70 10.04
CA GLU A 35 17.46 -3.53 10.24
C GLU A 35 18.48 -2.85 11.16
N ASP A 36 18.70 -1.53 10.98
CA ASP A 36 19.59 -0.72 11.82
C ASP A 36 19.03 -0.60 13.25
N ALA A 37 17.75 -0.23 13.39
CA ALA A 37 17.12 -0.02 14.70
C ALA A 37 17.15 -1.26 15.58
N PHE A 38 16.95 -2.44 15.01
CA PHE A 38 16.90 -3.70 15.76
C PHE A 38 18.20 -4.52 15.68
N ASN A 39 19.19 -4.06 14.92
CA ASN A 39 20.46 -4.80 14.64
C ASN A 39 20.15 -6.23 14.12
N ILE A 40 19.26 -6.32 13.14
CA ILE A 40 18.85 -7.58 12.48
C ILE A 40 19.08 -7.49 10.98
N THR A 41 18.98 -8.63 10.31
CA THR A 41 18.81 -8.71 8.85
C THR A 41 17.47 -9.33 8.57
N MET A 42 16.68 -8.74 7.67
CA MET A 42 15.38 -9.30 7.30
C MET A 42 15.55 -10.72 6.74
N PRO A 43 14.72 -11.67 7.17
CA PRO A 43 14.76 -13.02 6.63
C PRO A 43 14.55 -12.97 5.10
N PRO A 44 15.45 -13.58 4.29
CA PRO A 44 15.29 -13.56 2.82
C PRO A 44 13.95 -14.14 2.34
N ALA A 45 13.37 -15.05 3.10
CA ALA A 45 12.06 -15.65 2.81
C ALA A 45 10.91 -14.63 2.83
N TRP A 46 11.04 -13.52 3.58
CA TRP A 46 10.01 -12.49 3.70
C TRP A 46 9.86 -11.63 2.43
N SER A 47 10.91 -11.53 1.62
CA SER A 47 10.89 -10.86 0.32
C SER A 47 10.98 -11.82 -0.86
N GLN A 48 10.94 -13.13 -0.60
CA GLN A 48 11.00 -14.14 -1.64
C GLN A 48 9.67 -14.24 -2.38
N ASN A 49 9.72 -14.16 -3.72
CA ASN A 49 8.53 -14.35 -4.55
C ASN A 49 7.94 -15.74 -4.35
N TYR A 50 6.61 -15.79 -4.28
CA TYR A 50 5.83 -17.01 -4.26
C TYR A 50 4.68 -16.89 -5.27
N PRO A 51 4.37 -17.95 -6.05
CA PRO A 51 3.29 -17.88 -7.03
C PRO A 51 1.93 -17.68 -6.37
N ALA A 52 1.05 -16.89 -7.00
CA ALA A 52 -0.32 -16.76 -6.56
C ALA A 52 -0.99 -18.12 -6.39
N THR A 53 -1.61 -18.35 -5.25
CA THR A 53 -2.19 -19.64 -4.89
C THR A 53 -3.65 -19.47 -4.50
N GLN A 54 -4.55 -20.18 -5.18
CA GLN A 54 -5.95 -20.23 -4.77
C GLN A 54 -6.09 -21.07 -3.49
N ILE A 55 -6.65 -20.46 -2.46
CA ILE A 55 -6.89 -21.14 -1.17
C ILE A 55 -8.22 -21.86 -1.23
N ILE A 56 -9.31 -21.12 -1.49
CA ILE A 56 -10.65 -21.67 -1.64
C ILE A 56 -11.57 -20.65 -2.34
N GLY A 57 -12.39 -21.10 -3.29
CA GLY A 57 -13.35 -20.23 -3.97
C GLY A 57 -12.68 -19.00 -4.59
N ASN A 58 -13.03 -17.82 -4.13
CA ASN A 58 -12.52 -16.55 -4.59
C ASN A 58 -11.42 -15.94 -3.66
N LEU A 59 -10.88 -16.74 -2.75
CA LEU A 59 -9.78 -16.36 -1.86
C LEU A 59 -8.45 -16.89 -2.39
N TYR A 60 -7.48 -16.00 -2.55
CA TYR A 60 -6.12 -16.28 -3.02
C TYR A 60 -5.09 -15.75 -2.03
N ASP A 61 -3.93 -16.43 -1.94
CA ASP A 61 -2.70 -15.83 -1.44
C ASP A 61 -1.93 -15.26 -2.63
N VAL A 62 -1.63 -13.98 -2.59
CA VAL A 62 -0.88 -13.23 -3.60
C VAL A 62 0.39 -12.61 -3.02
N GLY A 63 0.74 -12.98 -1.80
CA GLY A 63 1.91 -12.51 -1.07
C GLY A 63 3.19 -13.25 -1.40
N GLY A 64 4.18 -13.12 -0.51
CA GLY A 64 5.48 -13.78 -0.59
C GLY A 64 5.51 -15.15 0.06
N TYR A 65 6.71 -15.75 0.10
CA TYR A 65 6.90 -17.10 0.60
C TYR A 65 6.52 -17.27 2.09
N ASP A 66 6.91 -16.31 2.94
CA ASP A 66 6.63 -16.35 4.39
C ASP A 66 5.66 -15.24 4.85
N LEU A 67 5.39 -14.24 4.01
CA LEU A 67 4.47 -13.15 4.33
C LEU A 67 3.29 -13.18 3.34
N SER A 68 2.14 -13.65 3.82
CA SER A 68 0.93 -13.75 3.03
C SER A 68 0.23 -12.41 2.86
N SER A 69 -0.27 -12.17 1.65
CA SER A 69 -1.22 -11.12 1.31
C SER A 69 -2.44 -11.77 0.70
N PHE A 70 -3.60 -11.59 1.30
CA PHE A 70 -4.81 -12.29 0.87
C PHE A 70 -5.65 -11.42 -0.06
N LEU A 71 -6.00 -11.95 -1.22
CA LEU A 71 -6.90 -11.31 -2.19
C LEU A 71 -8.24 -12.05 -2.20
N ILE A 72 -9.34 -11.29 -2.04
CA ILE A 72 -10.69 -11.81 -2.20
C ILE A 72 -11.30 -11.12 -3.42
N THR A 73 -11.69 -11.91 -4.43
CA THR A 73 -12.14 -11.39 -5.72
C THR A 73 -13.67 -11.37 -5.83
N SER A 74 -14.21 -10.34 -6.52
CA SER A 74 -15.60 -10.29 -6.98
C SER A 74 -15.74 -9.46 -8.25
N ASP A 75 -16.91 -9.50 -8.88
CA ASP A 75 -17.24 -8.66 -10.04
C ASP A 75 -17.32 -7.17 -9.70
N ALA A 76 -17.51 -6.82 -8.43
CA ALA A 76 -17.53 -5.42 -7.97
C ALA A 76 -16.14 -4.85 -7.64
N GLY A 77 -15.10 -5.65 -7.79
CA GLY A 77 -13.72 -5.36 -7.42
C GLY A 77 -13.21 -6.29 -6.33
N HIS A 78 -12.02 -6.01 -5.81
CA HIS A 78 -11.29 -6.91 -4.91
C HIS A 78 -11.01 -6.28 -3.56
N ILE A 79 -10.83 -7.12 -2.55
CA ILE A 79 -10.34 -6.75 -1.22
C ILE A 79 -8.94 -7.35 -1.09
N LEU A 80 -7.95 -6.53 -0.73
CA LEU A 80 -6.60 -6.98 -0.39
C LEU A 80 -6.37 -6.81 1.11
N ILE A 81 -5.88 -7.86 1.76
CA ILE A 81 -5.58 -7.90 3.20
C ILE A 81 -4.09 -8.15 3.37
N ASN A 82 -3.39 -7.24 4.03
CA ASN A 82 -1.94 -7.15 4.18
C ASN A 82 -1.19 -6.90 2.86
N THR A 83 0.01 -6.34 2.97
CA THR A 83 0.84 -5.97 1.82
C THR A 83 2.31 -6.38 1.98
N GLY A 84 2.65 -7.04 3.08
CA GLY A 84 4.02 -7.47 3.33
C GLY A 84 5.00 -6.32 3.59
N LEU A 85 6.28 -6.55 3.28
CA LEU A 85 7.37 -5.60 3.41
C LEU A 85 7.35 -4.54 2.29
N GLU A 86 8.19 -3.51 2.47
CA GLU A 86 8.53 -2.55 1.42
C GLU A 86 9.05 -3.28 0.16
N GLY A 87 8.46 -2.97 -1.00
CA GLY A 87 8.74 -3.62 -2.28
C GLY A 87 7.84 -4.81 -2.64
N SER A 88 6.94 -5.23 -1.73
CA SER A 88 6.01 -6.34 -2.00
C SER A 88 4.91 -5.98 -3.01
N ALA A 89 4.62 -4.70 -3.23
CA ALA A 89 3.60 -4.26 -4.19
C ALA A 89 3.86 -4.81 -5.60
N ALA A 90 5.11 -4.80 -6.07
CA ALA A 90 5.47 -5.32 -7.40
C ALA A 90 5.26 -6.84 -7.51
N MET A 91 5.50 -7.58 -6.44
CA MET A 91 5.23 -9.01 -6.37
C MET A 91 3.73 -9.30 -6.37
N ILE A 92 2.96 -8.55 -5.57
CA ILE A 92 1.48 -8.65 -5.55
C ILE A 92 0.92 -8.34 -6.94
N GLU A 93 1.38 -7.28 -7.61
CA GLU A 93 0.95 -6.93 -8.97
C GLU A 93 1.22 -8.07 -9.96
N SER A 94 2.45 -8.62 -9.95
CA SER A 94 2.82 -9.76 -10.80
C SER A 94 1.95 -11.00 -10.52
N ASN A 95 1.61 -11.24 -9.26
CA ASN A 95 0.73 -12.34 -8.87
C ASN A 95 -0.72 -12.12 -9.33
N LEU A 96 -1.24 -10.89 -9.26
CA LEU A 96 -2.55 -10.54 -9.82
C LEU A 96 -2.57 -10.74 -11.34
N GLU A 97 -1.55 -10.25 -12.06
CA GLU A 97 -1.42 -10.43 -13.51
C GLU A 97 -1.44 -11.91 -13.92
N SER A 98 -0.78 -12.78 -13.14
CA SER A 98 -0.78 -14.23 -13.37
C SER A 98 -2.16 -14.89 -13.24
N LEU A 99 -3.09 -14.20 -12.59
CA LEU A 99 -4.50 -14.59 -12.43
C LEU A 99 -5.43 -13.85 -13.41
N ASP A 100 -4.89 -13.11 -14.40
CA ASP A 100 -5.63 -12.23 -15.31
C ASP A 100 -6.41 -11.12 -14.57
N LEU A 101 -5.94 -10.70 -13.38
CA LEU A 101 -6.50 -9.64 -12.55
C LEU A 101 -5.61 -8.37 -12.62
N ARG A 102 -6.17 -7.22 -12.22
CA ARG A 102 -5.44 -5.95 -12.24
C ARG A 102 -5.38 -5.34 -10.85
N MET A 103 -4.25 -4.74 -10.50
CA MET A 103 -4.08 -3.98 -9.27
C MET A 103 -5.17 -2.91 -9.10
N THR A 104 -5.55 -2.21 -10.18
CA THR A 104 -6.59 -1.16 -10.17
C THR A 104 -8.01 -1.66 -9.86
N ASP A 105 -8.24 -2.97 -9.85
CA ASP A 105 -9.53 -3.56 -9.46
C ASP A 105 -9.63 -3.79 -7.94
N ILE A 106 -8.55 -3.58 -7.18
CA ILE A 106 -8.61 -3.51 -5.71
C ILE A 106 -9.39 -2.25 -5.30
N LYS A 107 -10.41 -2.41 -4.47
CA LYS A 107 -11.29 -1.33 -3.98
C LYS A 107 -11.22 -1.12 -2.49
N ILE A 108 -10.82 -2.15 -1.75
CA ILE A 108 -10.69 -2.12 -0.30
C ILE A 108 -9.33 -2.68 0.08
N LEU A 109 -8.64 -1.98 0.96
CA LEU A 109 -7.43 -2.41 1.66
C LEU A 109 -7.75 -2.65 3.12
N LEU A 110 -7.24 -3.74 3.65
CA LEU A 110 -7.33 -4.13 5.05
C LEU A 110 -5.95 -4.56 5.55
N THR A 111 -5.76 -4.52 6.85
CA THR A 111 -4.62 -5.17 7.51
C THR A 111 -5.07 -5.97 8.71
N THR A 112 -4.36 -7.03 9.03
CA THR A 112 -4.62 -7.82 10.23
C THR A 112 -3.97 -7.21 11.48
N GLN A 113 -2.96 -6.36 11.29
CA GLN A 113 -2.24 -5.62 12.34
C GLN A 113 -1.33 -4.57 11.69
N ALA A 114 -0.87 -3.57 12.44
CA ALA A 114 -0.21 -2.38 11.90
C ALA A 114 1.33 -2.41 11.93
N HIS A 115 1.98 -3.58 11.99
CA HIS A 115 3.43 -3.65 11.87
C HIS A 115 3.89 -3.71 10.40
N PHE A 116 5.15 -3.32 10.17
CA PHE A 116 5.75 -3.14 8.86
C PHE A 116 5.72 -4.38 7.96
N ASP A 117 5.77 -5.57 8.54
CA ASP A 117 5.70 -6.85 7.80
C ASP A 117 4.30 -7.18 7.25
N HIS A 118 3.31 -6.38 7.60
CA HIS A 118 1.94 -6.47 7.07
C HIS A 118 1.54 -5.24 6.25
N THR A 119 2.19 -4.08 6.47
CA THR A 119 1.63 -2.79 6.08
C THR A 119 2.56 -1.92 5.24
N ALA A 120 3.82 -2.34 4.99
CA ALA A 120 4.82 -1.44 4.45
C ALA A 120 4.46 -0.87 3.06
N ASP A 121 3.76 -1.62 2.23
CA ASP A 121 3.33 -1.15 0.91
C ASP A 121 1.86 -0.69 0.82
N LEU A 122 1.13 -0.57 1.96
CA LEU A 122 -0.25 -0.06 1.94
C LEU A 122 -0.36 1.32 1.30
N ALA A 123 0.56 2.24 1.62
CA ALA A 123 0.56 3.59 1.06
C ALA A 123 0.74 3.57 -0.46
N LEU A 124 1.68 2.78 -0.97
CA LEU A 124 1.97 2.65 -2.40
C LEU A 124 0.79 2.03 -3.14
N ILE A 125 0.26 0.91 -2.64
CA ILE A 125 -0.89 0.24 -3.28
C ILE A 125 -2.13 1.13 -3.25
N LYS A 126 -2.37 1.86 -2.15
CA LYS A 126 -3.47 2.82 -2.07
C LYS A 126 -3.37 3.91 -3.14
N GLU A 127 -2.18 4.46 -3.38
CA GLU A 127 -1.94 5.44 -4.44
C GLU A 127 -2.16 4.89 -5.85
N GLN A 128 -1.79 3.63 -6.09
CA GLN A 128 -1.93 2.99 -7.39
C GLN A 128 -3.38 2.58 -7.71
N THR A 129 -4.21 2.37 -6.68
CA THR A 129 -5.53 1.76 -6.83
C THR A 129 -6.70 2.68 -6.55
N ASP A 130 -6.50 3.81 -5.86
CA ASP A 130 -7.55 4.63 -5.22
C ASP A 130 -8.43 3.82 -4.26
N ALA A 131 -7.95 2.68 -3.75
CA ALA A 131 -8.68 1.83 -2.82
C ALA A 131 -8.84 2.51 -1.46
N ARG A 132 -9.95 2.21 -0.79
CA ARG A 132 -10.20 2.70 0.57
C ARG A 132 -9.55 1.77 1.59
N LEU A 133 -8.74 2.35 2.49
CA LEU A 133 -8.14 1.64 3.62
C LEU A 133 -9.04 1.71 4.85
N PHE A 134 -9.37 0.55 5.41
CA PHE A 134 -10.05 0.43 6.69
C PHE A 134 -9.13 -0.25 7.70
N ALA A 135 -9.15 0.22 8.94
CA ALA A 135 -8.40 -0.34 10.05
C ALA A 135 -9.19 -0.18 11.35
N THR A 136 -8.80 -0.90 12.39
CA THR A 136 -9.34 -0.71 13.74
C THR A 136 -8.93 0.66 14.29
N GLN A 137 -9.67 1.16 15.27
CA GLN A 137 -9.37 2.47 15.90
C GLN A 137 -7.98 2.48 16.54
N ALA A 138 -7.54 1.37 17.11
CA ALA A 138 -6.25 1.29 17.78
C ALA A 138 -5.08 1.31 16.78
N ASP A 139 -5.17 0.57 15.68
CA ASP A 139 -4.11 0.52 14.66
C ASP A 139 -4.09 1.76 13.75
N LYS A 140 -5.18 2.54 13.70
CA LYS A 140 -5.27 3.73 12.84
C LYS A 140 -4.12 4.71 13.07
N SER A 141 -3.78 5.01 14.33
CA SER A 141 -2.72 5.97 14.66
C SER A 141 -1.35 5.49 14.17
N PHE A 142 -1.07 4.19 14.30
CA PHE A 142 0.18 3.59 13.85
C PHE A 142 0.31 3.63 12.33
N LEU A 143 -0.77 3.38 11.60
CA LEU A 143 -0.80 3.47 10.14
C LEU A 143 -0.59 4.91 9.65
N GLU A 144 -1.21 5.88 10.34
CA GLU A 144 -1.15 7.30 9.94
C GLU A 144 0.17 7.99 10.31
N ASP A 145 0.95 7.44 11.24
CA ASP A 145 2.29 7.95 11.59
C ASP A 145 3.45 7.03 11.16
N GLY A 146 3.16 5.95 10.40
CA GLY A 146 4.17 5.04 9.90
C GLY A 146 4.82 4.16 10.95
N GLY A 147 4.09 3.84 12.03
CA GLY A 147 4.55 3.02 13.14
C GLY A 147 5.33 3.80 14.21
N LEU A 148 5.45 5.12 14.08
CA LEU A 148 6.24 5.96 15.01
C LEU A 148 5.73 5.84 16.45
N SER A 149 4.42 5.81 16.66
CA SER A 149 3.78 5.73 17.98
C SER A 149 3.55 4.31 18.49
N ASP A 150 3.99 3.29 17.77
CA ASP A 150 3.86 1.90 18.23
C ASP A 150 4.58 1.69 19.55
N PRO A 151 3.91 1.16 20.61
CA PRO A 151 4.51 1.01 21.93
C PRO A 151 5.58 -0.09 21.98
N LEU A 152 5.61 -1.03 21.03
CA LEU A 152 6.53 -2.17 21.01
C LEU A 152 7.75 -1.90 20.14
N ILE A 153 7.54 -1.40 18.93
CA ILE A 153 8.58 -1.25 17.91
C ILE A 153 8.68 0.18 17.36
N GLY A 154 8.02 1.15 17.99
CA GLY A 154 8.01 2.54 17.56
C GLY A 154 9.29 3.33 17.88
N GLY A 155 9.17 4.67 17.84
CA GLY A 155 10.28 5.59 18.01
C GLY A 155 10.94 6.00 16.70
N PHE A 156 10.58 5.38 15.59
CA PHE A 156 10.95 5.74 14.21
C PHE A 156 9.85 5.31 13.25
N GLU A 157 9.82 5.89 12.05
CA GLU A 157 8.91 5.41 11.01
C GLU A 157 9.46 4.11 10.39
N SER A 158 8.70 3.03 10.54
CA SER A 158 9.05 1.70 10.02
C SER A 158 8.40 1.37 8.69
N PHE A 159 7.47 2.20 8.23
CA PHE A 159 6.85 2.16 6.90
C PHE A 159 6.32 3.54 6.52
N ARG A 160 5.91 3.69 5.26
CA ARG A 160 5.36 4.95 4.77
C ARG A 160 3.99 5.21 5.39
N PRO A 161 3.78 6.37 6.07
CA PRO A 161 2.48 6.75 6.61
C PRO A 161 1.36 6.66 5.58
N VAL A 162 0.19 6.17 5.99
CA VAL A 162 -0.97 6.01 5.13
C VAL A 162 -2.25 6.44 5.82
N THR A 163 -3.06 7.28 5.15
CA THR A 163 -4.35 7.74 5.69
C THR A 163 -5.36 6.60 5.71
N VAL A 164 -6.01 6.39 6.86
CA VAL A 164 -7.12 5.45 7.04
C VAL A 164 -8.44 6.14 6.70
N ASP A 165 -9.18 5.61 5.72
CA ASP A 165 -10.43 6.19 5.22
C ASP A 165 -11.65 5.86 6.06
N GLY A 166 -11.57 4.81 6.86
CA GLY A 166 -12.66 4.42 7.75
C GLY A 166 -12.20 3.50 8.87
N VAL A 167 -12.84 3.64 10.02
CA VAL A 167 -12.60 2.79 11.18
C VAL A 167 -13.59 1.63 11.17
N ILE A 168 -13.10 0.46 11.51
CA ILE A 168 -13.87 -0.78 11.73
C ILE A 168 -13.73 -1.23 13.17
N THR A 169 -14.75 -1.92 13.67
CA THR A 169 -14.80 -2.44 15.03
C THR A 169 -15.30 -3.89 15.05
N ASP A 170 -15.12 -4.55 16.19
CA ASP A 170 -15.59 -5.93 16.39
C ASP A 170 -17.08 -6.09 16.04
N GLY A 171 -17.40 -7.08 15.23
CA GLY A 171 -18.75 -7.37 14.74
C GLY A 171 -19.20 -6.57 13.52
N ASP A 172 -18.42 -5.58 13.05
CA ASP A 172 -18.72 -4.91 11.78
C ASP A 172 -18.66 -5.89 10.61
N VAL A 173 -19.38 -5.55 9.53
CA VAL A 173 -19.39 -6.35 8.30
C VAL A 173 -18.95 -5.48 7.13
N ILE A 174 -17.78 -5.78 6.57
CA ILE A 174 -17.27 -5.16 5.35
C ILE A 174 -17.91 -5.85 4.15
N THR A 175 -18.44 -5.07 3.21
CA THR A 175 -19.11 -5.60 2.02
C THR A 175 -18.54 -5.00 0.73
N LEU A 176 -18.33 -5.84 -0.28
CA LEU A 176 -17.97 -5.43 -1.65
C LEU A 176 -18.59 -6.43 -2.64
N GLY A 177 -19.63 -6.02 -3.36
CA GLY A 177 -20.42 -6.93 -4.19
C GLY A 177 -21.04 -8.04 -3.35
N ASP A 178 -20.69 -9.27 -3.65
CA ASP A 178 -21.10 -10.48 -2.91
C ASP A 178 -20.18 -10.87 -1.74
N ILE A 179 -19.00 -10.20 -1.63
CA ILE A 179 -18.09 -10.42 -0.50
C ILE A 179 -18.70 -9.85 0.77
N ARG A 180 -18.65 -10.63 1.85
CA ARG A 180 -19.02 -10.22 3.21
C ARG A 180 -17.96 -10.73 4.18
N LEU A 181 -17.32 -9.80 4.90
CA LEU A 181 -16.30 -10.10 5.90
C LEU A 181 -16.74 -9.55 7.26
N SER A 182 -16.95 -10.43 8.22
CA SER A 182 -17.15 -10.04 9.61
C SER A 182 -15.81 -9.74 10.26
N VAL A 183 -15.70 -8.58 10.91
CA VAL A 183 -14.52 -8.15 11.66
C VAL A 183 -14.53 -8.79 13.04
N LEU A 184 -13.40 -9.35 13.45
CA LEU A 184 -13.17 -9.94 14.77
C LEU A 184 -11.89 -9.32 15.34
N GLU A 185 -12.01 -8.46 16.35
CA GLU A 185 -10.84 -7.86 17.00
C GLU A 185 -10.17 -8.86 17.95
N HIS A 186 -8.83 -8.88 17.92
CA HIS A 186 -8.00 -9.72 18.79
C HIS A 186 -6.86 -8.89 19.40
N PRO A 187 -7.14 -7.93 20.28
CA PRO A 187 -6.09 -7.11 20.92
C PRO A 187 -4.99 -7.98 21.52
N GLY A 188 -3.73 -7.68 21.20
CA GLY A 188 -2.60 -8.45 21.74
C GLY A 188 -1.28 -8.14 21.04
N HIS A 189 -1.05 -8.64 19.84
CA HIS A 189 0.18 -8.39 19.08
C HIS A 189 0.30 -6.90 18.72
N THR A 190 -0.75 -6.30 18.12
CA THR A 190 -1.06 -4.88 18.25
C THR A 190 -2.37 -4.72 19.02
N GLU A 191 -2.65 -3.51 19.54
CA GLU A 191 -3.93 -3.24 20.20
C GLU A 191 -5.12 -3.33 19.23
N GLY A 192 -4.86 -3.15 17.92
CA GLY A 192 -5.86 -3.20 16.85
C GLY A 192 -5.84 -4.47 16.03
N SER A 193 -5.11 -5.51 16.44
CA SER A 193 -5.08 -6.77 15.69
C SER A 193 -6.48 -7.32 15.42
N ALA A 194 -6.75 -7.71 14.17
CA ALA A 194 -8.06 -8.21 13.75
C ALA A 194 -7.96 -9.40 12.80
N SER A 195 -9.02 -10.20 12.78
CA SER A 195 -9.27 -11.25 11.79
C SER A 195 -10.54 -10.94 10.99
N TYR A 196 -10.67 -11.56 9.85
CA TYR A 196 -11.81 -11.38 8.95
C TYR A 196 -12.43 -12.73 8.63
N ALA A 197 -13.66 -12.95 9.08
CA ALA A 197 -14.41 -14.17 8.79
C ALA A 197 -15.26 -13.98 7.52
N MET A 198 -15.01 -14.79 6.51
CA MET A 198 -15.78 -14.81 5.26
C MET A 198 -17.03 -15.70 5.43
N THR A 199 -18.23 -15.20 5.04
CA THR A 199 -19.51 -15.90 5.17
C THR A 199 -20.22 -16.03 3.81
#